data_582a80d49c8c20b06ffabf2f4fd5249d
#
_entry.id   582a80d49c8c20b06ffabf2f4fd5249d
#
_cell.length_a   1.000
_cell.length_b   1.000
_cell.length_c   1.000
_cell.angle_alpha   90.00
_cell.angle_beta   90.00
_cell.angle_gamma   90.00
#
_symmetry.space_group_name_H-M   'P 1'
#
loop_
_entity.id
_entity.type
_entity.pdbx_description
1 polymer ?
#
loop_
_entity_poly.entity_id
_entity_poly.type
_entity_poly.pdbx_seq_one_letter_code
_entity_poly.pdbx_strand_id
1 'polypeptide(L)'
;VSRFSVAKAKILDELETLLELLYRAERKHARTGLWNIVNPYRPGAKPEQMAVWLKGARRGAFKDFAGDVKGDAIDLVAFGLQGSIDDASRMAAVEWIEDRYGLKSMSPARREQIDKESQARRQAAEARDKRRRETSIGKARRFFFSCSERLIGTPADTYLTSRNVEISKIPNLGRSLRFRADCEYWLLEGRPQLPAMVSALVDAGGRIGACHYTFLKADGSGKADVPKAKLMFPETSGLVIRLTNGASGLPAEEAAAQGIAGPCGLLEGIEDGLSGAQAVPEIRFWAAGSLSGLLSVPDHPAVSAWIVFKDNDWGKRQAQQLFNRAIARLKGFGKPVEVVSMPADWGKDVNDAIRSGW
;
A
#
# COMPACT_ATOMS: atom_id res chain seq x y z
N VAL A 1 8.51 8.03 35.41
CA VAL A 1 7.96 7.09 34.40
C VAL A 1 6.44 7.13 34.46
N SER A 2 5.79 7.25 33.33
CA SER A 2 4.33 7.32 33.22
C SER A 2 3.68 5.97 33.54
N ARG A 3 2.51 5.98 34.25
CA ARG A 3 1.66 4.79 34.41
C ARG A 3 1.34 4.13 33.07
N PHE A 4 1.06 4.94 32.05
CA PHE A 4 0.76 4.48 30.70
C PHE A 4 1.93 3.72 30.05
N SER A 5 3.17 4.18 30.24
CA SER A 5 4.33 3.50 29.64
C SER A 5 4.56 2.12 30.24
N VAL A 6 4.43 2.00 31.56
CA VAL A 6 4.59 0.71 32.28
C VAL A 6 3.45 -0.25 31.94
N ALA A 7 2.20 0.23 31.95
CA ALA A 7 1.04 -0.57 31.54
C ALA A 7 1.19 -1.04 30.09
N LYS A 8 1.57 -0.17 29.15
CA LYS A 8 1.82 -0.51 27.75
C LYS A 8 2.91 -1.57 27.60
N ALA A 9 4.03 -1.44 28.32
CA ALA A 9 5.08 -2.44 28.32
C ALA A 9 4.54 -3.81 28.76
N LYS A 10 3.76 -3.86 29.84
CA LYS A 10 3.15 -5.10 30.33
C LYS A 10 2.14 -5.71 29.37
N ILE A 11 1.28 -4.88 28.72
CA ILE A 11 0.38 -5.33 27.68
C ILE A 11 1.13 -5.98 26.52
N LEU A 12 2.25 -5.39 26.08
CA LEU A 12 3.06 -5.93 25.00
C LEU A 12 3.74 -7.25 25.38
N ASP A 13 4.12 -7.43 26.64
CA ASP A 13 4.68 -8.68 27.13
C ASP A 13 3.63 -9.81 27.18
N GLU A 14 2.40 -9.47 27.57
CA GLU A 14 1.29 -10.42 27.72
C GLU A 14 0.28 -10.39 26.56
N LEU A 15 0.66 -9.84 25.41
CA LEU A 15 -0.26 -9.51 24.33
C LEU A 15 -1.11 -10.70 23.90
N GLU A 16 -0.49 -11.86 23.69
CA GLU A 16 -1.17 -13.05 23.23
C GLU A 16 -2.20 -13.55 24.26
N THR A 17 -1.83 -13.55 25.54
CA THR A 17 -2.72 -13.92 26.66
C THR A 17 -3.89 -12.94 26.77
N LEU A 18 -3.66 -11.65 26.58
CA LEU A 18 -4.71 -10.63 26.62
C LEU A 18 -5.67 -10.74 25.43
N LEU A 19 -5.18 -11.14 24.26
CA LEU A 19 -6.03 -11.38 23.09
C LEU A 19 -6.97 -12.59 23.32
N GLU A 20 -6.45 -13.68 23.86
CA GLU A 20 -7.27 -14.84 24.23
C GLU A 20 -8.33 -14.48 25.26
N LEU A 21 -7.96 -13.66 26.26
CA LEU A 21 -8.84 -13.26 27.35
C LEU A 21 -9.94 -12.28 26.91
N LEU A 22 -9.57 -11.18 26.28
CA LEU A 22 -10.49 -10.07 26.00
C LEU A 22 -11.29 -10.26 24.71
N TYR A 23 -10.71 -10.98 23.73
CA TYR A 23 -11.30 -11.15 22.40
C TYR A 23 -11.68 -12.59 22.09
N ARG A 24 -11.45 -13.53 23.03
CA ARG A 24 -11.60 -14.98 22.80
C ARG A 24 -10.86 -15.42 21.53
N ALA A 25 -9.69 -14.83 21.29
CA ALA A 25 -8.93 -15.04 20.07
C ALA A 25 -8.45 -16.48 19.96
N GLU A 26 -8.74 -17.13 18.83
CA GLU A 26 -8.35 -18.51 18.59
C GLU A 26 -7.03 -18.56 17.81
N ARG A 27 -6.07 -19.38 18.27
CA ARG A 27 -4.73 -19.52 17.67
C ARG A 27 -4.73 -19.94 16.20
N LYS A 28 -5.78 -20.66 15.74
CA LYS A 28 -5.95 -21.00 14.32
C LYS A 28 -6.03 -19.78 13.38
N HIS A 29 -6.39 -18.61 13.92
CA HIS A 29 -6.43 -17.34 13.18
C HIS A 29 -5.15 -16.52 13.28
N ALA A 30 -4.16 -17.01 14.04
CA ALA A 30 -2.84 -16.38 14.11
C ALA A 30 -2.01 -16.74 12.87
N ARG A 31 -1.45 -15.72 12.22
CA ARG A 31 -0.51 -15.85 11.09
C ARG A 31 0.84 -15.27 11.49
N THR A 32 1.87 -15.50 10.69
CA THR A 32 3.20 -14.97 10.98
C THR A 32 3.18 -13.45 11.12
N GLY A 33 3.20 -12.95 12.37
CA GLY A 33 3.23 -11.53 12.71
C GLY A 33 1.88 -10.83 12.79
N LEU A 34 0.76 -11.53 12.56
CA LEU A 34 -0.59 -10.98 12.62
C LEU A 34 -1.55 -11.98 13.27
N TRP A 35 -2.45 -11.51 14.12
CA TRP A 35 -3.55 -12.30 14.66
C TRP A 35 -4.88 -11.67 14.28
N ASN A 36 -5.68 -12.38 13.51
CA ASN A 36 -7.03 -11.97 13.19
C ASN A 36 -7.96 -12.30 14.35
N ILE A 37 -8.73 -11.32 14.78
CA ILE A 37 -9.66 -11.42 15.92
C ILE A 37 -11.05 -10.93 15.54
N VAL A 38 -12.05 -11.33 16.31
CA VAL A 38 -13.42 -10.84 16.13
C VAL A 38 -13.61 -9.56 16.91
N ASN A 39 -14.28 -8.58 16.31
CA ASN A 39 -14.74 -7.40 17.05
C ASN A 39 -15.92 -7.81 17.96
N PRO A 40 -15.75 -7.80 19.31
CA PRO A 40 -16.76 -8.29 20.23
C PRO A 40 -18.01 -7.39 20.31
N TYR A 41 -17.90 -6.15 19.83
CA TYR A 41 -18.98 -5.14 19.89
C TYR A 41 -19.73 -4.97 18.57
N ARG A 42 -19.44 -5.80 17.56
CA ARG A 42 -20.15 -5.76 16.28
C ARG A 42 -20.84 -7.12 16.02
N PRO A 43 -22.19 -7.18 16.00
CA PRO A 43 -22.92 -8.38 15.66
C PRO A 43 -22.51 -8.93 14.29
N GLY A 44 -22.26 -10.23 14.20
CA GLY A 44 -21.86 -10.89 12.95
C GLY A 44 -20.44 -10.57 12.44
N ALA A 45 -19.58 -9.97 13.28
CA ALA A 45 -18.18 -9.73 12.93
C ALA A 45 -17.43 -11.04 12.66
N LYS A 46 -16.53 -11.01 11.68
CA LYS A 46 -15.68 -12.17 11.31
C LYS A 46 -14.22 -11.89 11.68
N PRO A 47 -13.41 -12.92 11.95
CA PRO A 47 -12.00 -12.75 12.33
C PRO A 47 -11.18 -11.94 11.31
N GLU A 48 -11.48 -12.09 10.01
CA GLU A 48 -10.73 -11.40 8.94
C GLU A 48 -10.93 -9.88 8.93
N GLN A 49 -11.89 -9.38 9.68
CA GLN A 49 -12.27 -7.96 9.70
C GLN A 49 -11.51 -7.14 10.73
N MET A 50 -10.86 -7.76 11.71
CA MET A 50 -10.04 -7.07 12.71
C MET A 50 -8.72 -7.82 12.92
N ALA A 51 -7.61 -7.10 13.00
CA ALA A 51 -6.30 -7.70 13.16
C ALA A 51 -5.42 -6.94 14.15
N VAL A 52 -4.55 -7.70 14.85
CA VAL A 52 -3.53 -7.20 15.78
C VAL A 52 -2.15 -7.60 15.29
N TRP A 53 -1.21 -6.67 15.30
CA TRP A 53 0.18 -6.93 14.95
C TRP A 53 0.91 -7.55 16.14
N LEU A 54 1.51 -8.74 15.92
CA LEU A 54 2.22 -9.49 16.95
C LEU A 54 3.74 -9.21 16.96
N LYS A 55 4.28 -8.56 15.94
CA LYS A 55 5.74 -8.40 15.75
C LYS A 55 6.11 -7.01 15.24
N GLY A 56 7.40 -6.70 15.36
CA GLY A 56 7.99 -5.47 14.85
C GLY A 56 7.57 -4.22 15.63
N ALA A 57 7.79 -3.06 15.03
CA ALA A 57 7.45 -1.76 15.62
C ALA A 57 5.95 -1.57 15.86
N ARG A 58 5.10 -2.35 15.17
CA ARG A 58 3.65 -2.33 15.30
C ARG A 58 3.09 -3.31 16.33
N ARG A 59 3.93 -4.05 17.09
CA ARG A 59 3.43 -5.00 18.10
C ARG A 59 2.41 -4.33 19.01
N GLY A 60 1.22 -4.94 19.16
CA GLY A 60 0.11 -4.44 19.96
C GLY A 60 -0.79 -3.40 19.26
N ALA A 61 -0.41 -2.87 18.10
CA ALA A 61 -1.33 -2.07 17.30
C ALA A 61 -2.43 -2.95 16.70
N PHE A 62 -3.62 -2.39 16.51
CA PHE A 62 -4.75 -3.09 15.91
C PHE A 62 -5.51 -2.21 14.93
N LYS A 63 -6.28 -2.86 14.06
CA LYS A 63 -7.20 -2.20 13.14
C LYS A 63 -8.40 -3.10 12.85
N ASP A 64 -9.60 -2.52 12.94
CA ASP A 64 -10.83 -3.07 12.40
C ASP A 64 -10.99 -2.58 10.95
N PHE A 65 -10.95 -3.49 9.98
CA PHE A 65 -11.05 -3.17 8.55
C PHE A 65 -12.49 -2.97 8.08
N ALA A 66 -13.48 -3.41 8.86
CA ALA A 66 -14.90 -3.22 8.57
C ALA A 66 -15.53 -2.05 9.34
N GLY A 67 -14.75 -1.45 10.26
CA GLY A 67 -15.06 -0.23 11.00
C GLY A 67 -13.86 0.71 10.97
N ASP A 68 -14.00 1.88 11.60
CA ASP A 68 -12.92 2.88 11.62
C ASP A 68 -12.03 2.79 12.89
N VAL A 69 -12.24 1.76 13.73
CA VAL A 69 -11.51 1.62 14.99
C VAL A 69 -10.10 1.10 14.72
N LYS A 70 -9.12 1.81 15.22
CA LYS A 70 -7.71 1.45 15.21
C LYS A 70 -7.01 2.09 16.40
N GLY A 71 -5.94 1.49 16.86
CA GLY A 71 -5.20 2.05 17.99
C GLY A 71 -3.93 1.30 18.33
N ASP A 72 -3.36 1.67 19.45
CA ASP A 72 -2.18 1.03 20.03
C ASP A 72 -2.54 -0.09 21.03
N ALA A 73 -1.56 -0.54 21.80
CA ALA A 73 -1.76 -1.63 22.77
C ALA A 73 -2.68 -1.26 23.93
N ILE A 74 -2.72 0.03 24.37
CA ILE A 74 -3.64 0.49 25.41
C ILE A 74 -5.04 0.59 24.84
N ASP A 75 -5.19 1.16 23.65
CA ASP A 75 -6.46 1.23 22.94
C ASP A 75 -7.04 -0.17 22.68
N LEU A 76 -6.20 -1.15 22.41
CA LEU A 76 -6.61 -2.56 22.24
C LEU A 76 -7.26 -3.10 23.52
N VAL A 77 -6.66 -2.87 24.69
CA VAL A 77 -7.23 -3.31 25.96
C VAL A 77 -8.48 -2.50 26.30
N ALA A 78 -8.48 -1.19 26.11
CA ALA A 78 -9.63 -0.33 26.31
C ALA A 78 -10.83 -0.77 25.46
N PHE A 79 -10.60 -1.01 24.18
CA PHE A 79 -11.64 -1.50 23.27
C PHE A 79 -12.15 -2.88 23.67
N GLY A 80 -11.28 -3.80 24.06
CA GLY A 80 -11.67 -5.14 24.51
C GLY A 80 -12.52 -5.12 25.80
N LEU A 81 -12.29 -4.16 26.70
CA LEU A 81 -13.03 -4.03 27.94
C LEU A 81 -14.36 -3.29 27.79
N GLN A 82 -14.40 -2.23 26.98
CA GLN A 82 -15.50 -1.26 26.99
C GLN A 82 -16.09 -0.92 25.60
N GLY A 83 -15.50 -1.41 24.51
CA GLY A 83 -15.93 -1.09 23.14
C GLY A 83 -15.58 0.33 22.68
N SER A 84 -14.80 1.08 23.47
CA SER A 84 -14.39 2.45 23.21
C SER A 84 -12.89 2.64 23.40
N ILE A 85 -12.35 3.70 22.78
CA ILE A 85 -10.93 4.10 22.88
C ILE A 85 -10.79 5.58 23.30
N ASP A 86 -11.82 6.15 23.92
CA ASP A 86 -11.75 7.47 24.51
C ASP A 86 -10.82 7.51 25.74
N ASP A 87 -10.56 8.71 26.26
CA ASP A 87 -9.62 8.89 27.37
C ASP A 87 -10.08 8.16 28.64
N ALA A 88 -11.37 8.09 28.90
CA ALA A 88 -11.93 7.38 30.07
C ALA A 88 -11.69 5.88 29.94
N SER A 89 -11.95 5.30 28.77
CA SER A 89 -11.71 3.88 28.48
C SER A 89 -10.22 3.52 28.55
N ARG A 90 -9.35 4.41 28.09
CA ARG A 90 -7.88 4.24 28.17
C ARG A 90 -7.39 4.25 29.62
N MET A 91 -7.93 5.16 30.45
CA MET A 91 -7.63 5.19 31.87
C MET A 91 -8.08 3.92 32.58
N ALA A 92 -9.31 3.46 32.32
CA ALA A 92 -9.83 2.22 32.87
C ALA A 92 -9.00 0.99 32.43
N ALA A 93 -8.52 0.97 31.19
CA ALA A 93 -7.62 -0.08 30.72
C ALA A 93 -6.28 -0.09 31.48
N VAL A 94 -5.70 1.08 31.72
CA VAL A 94 -4.46 1.18 32.51
C VAL A 94 -4.69 0.69 33.93
N GLU A 95 -5.76 1.11 34.58
CA GLU A 95 -6.11 0.68 35.97
C GLU A 95 -6.32 -0.85 36.00
N TRP A 96 -7.05 -1.41 35.05
CA TRP A 96 -7.29 -2.85 34.97
C TRP A 96 -5.98 -3.64 34.82
N ILE A 97 -5.03 -3.16 34.01
CA ILE A 97 -3.69 -3.76 33.83
C ILE A 97 -2.89 -3.64 35.13
N GLU A 98 -2.91 -2.47 35.78
CA GLU A 98 -2.21 -2.26 37.05
C GLU A 98 -2.71 -3.21 38.14
N ASP A 99 -4.00 -3.41 38.24
CA ASP A 99 -4.61 -4.29 39.25
C ASP A 99 -4.31 -5.76 38.91
N ARG A 100 -4.50 -6.17 37.65
CA ARG A 100 -4.30 -7.53 37.21
C ARG A 100 -2.84 -8.03 37.40
N TYR A 101 -1.88 -7.15 37.18
CA TYR A 101 -0.45 -7.51 37.22
C TYR A 101 0.29 -6.90 38.42
N GLY A 102 -0.40 -6.35 39.40
CA GLY A 102 0.16 -5.83 40.63
C GLY A 102 1.11 -4.65 40.43
N LEU A 103 0.90 -3.85 39.36
CA LEU A 103 1.84 -2.77 39.02
C LEU A 103 1.76 -1.59 40.05
N LYS A 104 0.67 -1.46 40.75
CA LYS A 104 0.49 -0.40 41.77
C LYS A 104 1.48 -0.56 42.93
N SER A 105 1.80 -1.78 43.35
CA SER A 105 2.73 -2.08 44.44
C SER A 105 4.20 -2.11 44.00
N MET A 106 4.49 -1.89 42.73
CA MET A 106 5.85 -1.99 42.16
C MET A 106 6.70 -0.76 42.55
N SER A 107 7.95 -0.99 42.94
CA SER A 107 8.88 0.09 43.28
C SER A 107 9.16 1.01 42.08
N PRO A 108 9.47 2.30 42.28
CA PRO A 108 9.80 3.25 41.24
C PRO A 108 10.97 2.76 40.37
N ALA A 109 12.01 2.18 40.99
CA ALA A 109 13.17 1.64 40.28
C ALA A 109 12.79 0.49 39.32
N ARG A 110 11.88 -0.40 39.74
CA ARG A 110 11.41 -1.50 38.88
C ARG A 110 10.56 -1.00 37.72
N ARG A 111 9.71 0.01 37.95
CA ARG A 111 8.94 0.69 36.87
C ARG A 111 9.87 1.33 35.83
N GLU A 112 10.91 2.01 36.29
CA GLU A 112 11.90 2.63 35.40
C GLU A 112 12.67 1.58 34.58
N GLN A 113 13.02 0.46 35.19
CA GLN A 113 13.67 -0.64 34.51
C GLN A 113 12.80 -1.23 33.40
N ILE A 114 11.52 -1.51 33.70
CA ILE A 114 10.55 -2.04 32.71
C ILE A 114 10.39 -1.06 31.52
N ASP A 115 10.29 0.22 31.81
CA ASP A 115 10.14 1.25 30.77
C ASP A 115 11.38 1.31 29.87
N LYS A 116 12.59 1.33 30.44
CA LYS A 116 13.87 1.29 29.71
C LYS A 116 13.99 0.04 28.84
N GLU A 117 13.68 -1.14 29.38
CA GLU A 117 13.71 -2.40 28.63
C GLU A 117 12.72 -2.41 27.47
N SER A 118 11.50 -1.89 27.69
CA SER A 118 10.47 -1.77 26.67
C SER A 118 10.87 -0.82 25.55
N GLN A 119 11.40 0.35 25.90
CA GLN A 119 11.92 1.33 24.92
C GLN A 119 13.09 0.73 24.10
N ALA A 120 14.04 0.06 24.74
CA ALA A 120 15.15 -0.58 24.07
C ALA A 120 14.67 -1.67 23.09
N ARG A 121 13.69 -2.51 23.49
CA ARG A 121 13.08 -3.52 22.63
C ARG A 121 12.38 -2.89 21.42
N ARG A 122 11.64 -1.79 21.62
CA ARG A 122 10.98 -1.05 20.57
C ARG A 122 11.98 -0.46 19.56
N GLN A 123 13.01 0.22 20.03
CA GLN A 123 14.07 0.77 19.19
C GLN A 123 14.78 -0.31 18.37
N ALA A 124 15.09 -1.45 19.01
CA ALA A 124 15.70 -2.58 18.31
C ALA A 124 14.77 -3.21 17.25
N ALA A 125 13.45 -3.23 17.51
CA ALA A 125 12.47 -3.68 16.53
C ALA A 125 12.35 -2.70 15.35
N GLU A 126 12.29 -1.41 15.62
CA GLU A 126 12.26 -0.35 14.59
C GLU A 126 13.52 -0.39 13.70
N ALA A 127 14.69 -0.55 14.29
CA ALA A 127 15.95 -0.68 13.56
C ALA A 127 15.99 -1.94 12.67
N ARG A 128 15.45 -3.07 13.17
CA ARG A 128 15.33 -4.32 12.37
C ARG A 128 14.35 -4.17 11.22
N ASP A 129 13.20 -3.56 11.46
CA ASP A 129 12.19 -3.31 10.42
C ASP A 129 12.74 -2.38 9.35
N LYS A 130 13.46 -1.32 9.74
CA LYS A 130 14.15 -0.40 8.81
C LYS A 130 15.16 -1.15 7.94
N ARG A 131 16.06 -1.93 8.54
CA ARG A 131 17.05 -2.73 7.80
C ARG A 131 16.41 -3.74 6.86
N ARG A 132 15.33 -4.41 7.30
CA ARG A 132 14.56 -5.33 6.46
C ARG A 132 13.94 -4.63 5.26
N ARG A 133 13.36 -3.43 5.48
CA ARG A 133 12.80 -2.61 4.41
C ARG A 133 13.88 -2.18 3.42
N GLU A 134 15.01 -1.66 3.88
CA GLU A 134 16.14 -1.25 3.04
C GLU A 134 16.68 -2.43 2.21
N THR A 135 16.83 -3.60 2.83
CA THR A 135 17.24 -4.83 2.13
C THR A 135 16.24 -5.22 1.05
N SER A 136 14.95 -5.15 1.35
CA SER A 136 13.88 -5.50 0.39
C SER A 136 13.83 -4.51 -0.77
N ILE A 137 13.98 -3.21 -0.52
CA ILE A 137 14.11 -2.17 -1.54
C ILE A 137 15.33 -2.44 -2.42
N GLY A 138 16.48 -2.74 -1.81
CA GLY A 138 17.69 -3.09 -2.55
C GLY A 138 17.51 -4.31 -3.45
N LYS A 139 16.77 -5.33 -3.00
CA LYS A 139 16.41 -6.51 -3.83
C LYS A 139 15.51 -6.10 -5.00
N ALA A 140 14.44 -5.35 -4.76
CA ALA A 140 13.52 -4.90 -5.81
C ALA A 140 14.24 -4.07 -6.88
N ARG A 141 15.12 -3.15 -6.46
CA ARG A 141 15.94 -2.32 -7.35
C ARG A 141 16.87 -3.17 -8.21
N ARG A 142 17.63 -4.10 -7.62
CA ARG A 142 18.51 -5.00 -8.38
C ARG A 142 17.71 -5.88 -9.35
N PHE A 143 16.58 -6.41 -8.90
CA PHE A 143 15.70 -7.20 -9.75
C PHE A 143 15.20 -6.39 -10.94
N PHE A 144 14.69 -5.17 -10.72
CA PHE A 144 14.24 -4.30 -11.81
C PHE A 144 15.33 -4.08 -12.86
N PHE A 145 16.55 -3.77 -12.43
CA PHE A 145 17.67 -3.54 -13.34
C PHE A 145 18.17 -4.81 -14.03
N SER A 146 17.88 -6.01 -13.51
CA SER A 146 18.17 -7.27 -14.18
C SER A 146 17.14 -7.65 -15.25
N CYS A 147 15.99 -6.98 -15.30
CA CYS A 147 14.96 -7.19 -16.30
C CYS A 147 15.33 -6.48 -17.63
N SER A 148 14.85 -7.01 -18.75
CA SER A 148 15.05 -6.43 -20.08
C SER A 148 14.33 -5.08 -20.22
N GLU A 149 15.03 -4.07 -20.75
CA GLU A 149 14.39 -2.80 -21.14
C GLU A 149 13.55 -2.95 -22.41
N ARG A 150 13.85 -3.95 -23.23
CA ARG A 150 13.10 -4.22 -24.46
C ARG A 150 11.75 -4.84 -24.11
N LEU A 151 10.68 -4.15 -24.42
CA LEU A 151 9.30 -4.63 -24.34
C LEU A 151 8.83 -5.16 -25.69
N ILE A 152 9.17 -4.47 -26.79
CA ILE A 152 8.73 -4.79 -28.16
C ILE A 152 9.17 -6.20 -28.55
N GLY A 153 8.23 -6.99 -29.04
CA GLY A 153 8.44 -8.38 -29.43
C GLY A 153 8.46 -9.36 -28.24
N THR A 154 8.03 -8.94 -27.08
CA THR A 154 7.89 -9.82 -25.89
C THR A 154 6.40 -10.09 -25.58
N PRO A 155 6.08 -11.08 -24.73
CA PRO A 155 4.73 -11.27 -24.23
C PRO A 155 4.09 -10.02 -23.61
N ALA A 156 4.87 -9.08 -23.08
CA ALA A 156 4.36 -7.81 -22.56
C ALA A 156 3.85 -6.89 -23.70
N ASP A 157 4.54 -6.85 -24.82
CA ASP A 157 4.10 -6.12 -26.02
C ASP A 157 2.82 -6.71 -26.59
N THR A 158 2.76 -8.03 -26.77
CA THR A 158 1.55 -8.73 -27.22
C THR A 158 0.37 -8.47 -26.27
N TYR A 159 0.60 -8.51 -24.96
CA TYR A 159 -0.41 -8.23 -23.96
C TYR A 159 -0.93 -6.79 -24.07
N LEU A 160 -0.05 -5.80 -24.16
CA LEU A 160 -0.44 -4.40 -24.28
C LEU A 160 -1.15 -4.12 -25.60
N THR A 161 -0.68 -4.71 -26.71
CA THR A 161 -1.36 -4.60 -28.01
C THR A 161 -2.77 -5.18 -27.96
N SER A 162 -2.99 -6.31 -27.26
CA SER A 162 -4.32 -6.88 -27.06
C SER A 162 -5.27 -5.96 -26.25
N ARG A 163 -4.70 -4.98 -25.55
CA ARG A 163 -5.40 -3.91 -24.81
C ARG A 163 -5.46 -2.60 -25.59
N ASN A 164 -5.21 -2.60 -26.90
CA ASN A 164 -5.11 -1.42 -27.78
C ASN A 164 -4.05 -0.41 -27.34
N VAL A 165 -3.01 -0.87 -26.65
CA VAL A 165 -1.86 -0.04 -26.26
C VAL A 165 -0.68 -0.42 -27.16
N GLU A 166 -0.30 0.49 -28.06
CA GLU A 166 0.85 0.35 -28.93
C GLU A 166 2.04 1.15 -28.39
N ILE A 167 2.93 0.49 -27.66
CA ILE A 167 4.05 1.15 -26.95
C ILE A 167 4.91 2.00 -27.90
N SER A 168 5.11 1.56 -29.12
CA SER A 168 5.88 2.26 -30.14
C SER A 168 5.27 3.60 -30.57
N LYS A 169 3.97 3.79 -30.33
CA LYS A 169 3.24 5.02 -30.64
C LYS A 169 3.16 6.00 -29.45
N ILE A 170 3.63 5.60 -28.26
CA ILE A 170 3.60 6.48 -27.08
C ILE A 170 4.90 7.30 -27.06
N PRO A 171 4.84 8.63 -27.35
CA PRO A 171 6.01 9.46 -27.25
C PRO A 171 6.41 9.66 -25.78
N ASN A 172 7.69 9.91 -25.55
CA ASN A 172 8.24 10.22 -24.23
C ASN A 172 7.91 9.16 -23.16
N LEU A 173 7.83 7.88 -23.56
CA LEU A 173 7.65 6.77 -22.65
C LEU A 173 8.74 6.78 -21.56
N GLY A 174 8.34 6.67 -20.31
CA GLY A 174 9.26 6.61 -19.17
C GLY A 174 10.01 5.28 -19.13
N ARG A 175 11.11 5.26 -18.36
CA ARG A 175 11.93 4.04 -18.17
C ARG A 175 11.43 3.14 -17.04
N SER A 176 10.15 3.24 -16.71
CA SER A 176 9.55 2.52 -15.57
C SER A 176 9.12 1.09 -15.90
N LEU A 177 9.09 0.72 -17.19
CA LEU A 177 8.61 -0.59 -17.63
C LEU A 177 9.76 -1.46 -18.13
N ARG A 178 9.77 -2.73 -17.72
CA ARG A 178 10.72 -3.76 -18.17
C ARG A 178 10.03 -5.10 -18.33
N PHE A 179 10.68 -6.04 -18.97
CA PHE A 179 10.19 -7.40 -19.16
C PHE A 179 11.12 -8.44 -18.53
N ARG A 180 10.52 -9.48 -17.92
CA ARG A 180 11.22 -10.65 -17.42
C ARG A 180 10.51 -11.92 -17.89
N ALA A 181 11.22 -12.79 -18.62
CA ALA A 181 10.64 -14.02 -19.17
C ALA A 181 10.42 -15.10 -18.08
N ASP A 182 11.29 -15.15 -17.11
CA ASP A 182 11.39 -16.15 -16.03
C ASP A 182 11.23 -15.48 -14.64
N CYS A 183 10.12 -14.80 -14.43
CA CYS A 183 9.84 -14.16 -13.14
C CYS A 183 9.20 -15.17 -12.17
N GLU A 184 9.82 -15.34 -10.99
CA GLU A 184 9.30 -16.22 -9.94
C GLU A 184 7.92 -15.74 -9.44
N TYR A 185 6.93 -16.63 -9.47
CA TYR A 185 5.62 -16.38 -8.88
C TYR A 185 5.55 -16.98 -7.47
N TRP A 186 5.75 -16.16 -6.45
CA TRP A 186 5.99 -16.59 -5.06
C TRP A 186 4.73 -16.92 -4.24
N LEU A 187 3.52 -16.81 -4.79
CA LEU A 187 2.27 -17.13 -4.08
C LEU A 187 1.82 -18.58 -4.25
N LEU A 188 2.44 -19.33 -5.16
CA LEU A 188 2.17 -20.77 -5.33
C LEU A 188 3.34 -21.60 -4.78
N GLU A 189 3.02 -22.78 -4.31
CA GLU A 189 4.00 -23.81 -4.00
C GLU A 189 4.81 -24.16 -5.26
N GLY A 190 6.11 -24.45 -5.11
CA GLY A 190 6.99 -24.67 -6.25
C GLY A 190 7.43 -23.42 -7.00
N ARG A 191 6.85 -22.25 -6.71
CA ARG A 191 7.24 -20.92 -7.24
C ARG A 191 7.51 -20.95 -8.75
N PRO A 192 6.49 -21.22 -9.58
CA PRO A 192 6.68 -21.33 -11.03
C PRO A 192 7.26 -20.04 -11.62
N GLN A 193 8.05 -20.20 -12.68
CA GLN A 193 8.59 -19.09 -13.46
C GLN A 193 7.58 -18.70 -14.54
N LEU A 194 7.19 -17.42 -14.57
CA LEU A 194 6.21 -16.89 -15.50
C LEU A 194 6.72 -15.62 -16.16
N PRO A 195 6.35 -15.34 -17.41
CA PRO A 195 6.63 -14.04 -18.01
C PRO A 195 5.95 -12.93 -17.21
N ALA A 196 6.64 -11.81 -17.03
CA ALA A 196 6.07 -10.67 -16.34
C ALA A 196 6.51 -9.34 -16.95
N MET A 197 5.56 -8.41 -17.08
CA MET A 197 5.85 -7.00 -17.19
C MET A 197 6.15 -6.47 -15.79
N VAL A 198 7.34 -5.90 -15.61
CA VAL A 198 7.83 -5.39 -14.33
C VAL A 198 7.91 -3.89 -14.38
N SER A 199 7.25 -3.22 -13.45
CA SER A 199 7.20 -1.76 -13.42
C SER A 199 7.83 -1.23 -12.14
N ALA A 200 8.69 -0.21 -12.27
CA ALA A 200 9.31 0.45 -11.13
C ALA A 200 8.32 1.41 -10.45
N LEU A 201 8.14 1.23 -9.15
CA LEU A 201 7.50 2.25 -8.29
C LEU A 201 8.59 3.10 -7.66
N VAL A 202 8.49 4.41 -7.84
CA VAL A 202 9.50 5.38 -7.39
C VAL A 202 8.93 6.36 -6.36
N ASP A 203 9.80 6.84 -5.47
CA ASP A 203 9.49 7.92 -4.54
C ASP A 203 9.49 9.31 -5.24
N ALA A 204 9.25 10.38 -4.48
CA ALA A 204 9.28 11.74 -4.99
C ALA A 204 10.63 12.09 -5.65
N GLY A 205 11.74 11.56 -5.19
CA GLY A 205 13.07 11.76 -5.75
C GLY A 205 13.47 10.78 -6.87
N GLY A 206 12.52 10.03 -7.44
CA GLY A 206 12.77 9.08 -8.55
C GLY A 206 13.49 7.79 -8.14
N ARG A 207 13.70 7.54 -6.85
CA ARG A 207 14.38 6.33 -6.37
C ARG A 207 13.42 5.15 -6.35
N ILE A 208 13.82 4.05 -6.96
CA ILE A 208 13.01 2.81 -6.96
C ILE A 208 12.90 2.29 -5.53
N GLY A 209 11.65 2.19 -5.04
CA GLY A 209 11.29 1.65 -3.74
C GLY A 209 10.64 0.28 -3.80
N ALA A 210 9.98 -0.05 -4.92
CA ALA A 210 9.29 -1.32 -5.13
C ALA A 210 9.16 -1.64 -6.62
N CYS A 211 8.74 -2.87 -6.92
CA CYS A 211 8.31 -3.29 -8.24
C CYS A 211 6.84 -3.72 -8.21
N HIS A 212 6.14 -3.38 -9.28
CA HIS A 212 4.85 -3.96 -9.64
C HIS A 212 5.09 -5.04 -10.70
N TYR A 213 4.48 -6.18 -10.52
CA TYR A 213 4.59 -7.34 -11.40
C TYR A 213 3.22 -7.59 -12.03
N THR A 214 3.13 -7.58 -13.36
CA THR A 214 1.98 -8.10 -14.09
C THR A 214 2.41 -9.41 -14.73
N PHE A 215 2.02 -10.54 -14.13
CA PHE A 215 2.30 -11.87 -14.65
C PHE A 215 1.43 -12.18 -15.87
N LEU A 216 2.02 -12.72 -16.91
CA LEU A 216 1.42 -12.89 -18.22
C LEU A 216 1.40 -14.37 -18.62
N LYS A 217 0.50 -14.71 -19.55
CA LYS A 217 0.57 -15.98 -20.29
C LYS A 217 1.83 -15.99 -21.16
N ALA A 218 2.35 -17.16 -21.45
CA ALA A 218 3.58 -17.32 -22.21
C ALA A 218 3.49 -16.70 -23.63
N ASP A 219 2.31 -16.75 -24.24
CA ASP A 219 2.01 -16.17 -25.56
C ASP A 219 1.65 -14.67 -25.51
N GLY A 220 1.54 -14.08 -24.31
CA GLY A 220 1.12 -12.69 -24.13
C GLY A 220 -0.37 -12.42 -24.38
N SER A 221 -1.20 -13.44 -24.58
CA SER A 221 -2.65 -13.28 -24.86
C SER A 221 -3.44 -12.68 -23.70
N GLY A 222 -2.86 -12.62 -22.51
CA GLY A 222 -3.50 -12.09 -21.32
C GLY A 222 -2.64 -12.21 -20.07
N LYS A 223 -3.23 -11.88 -18.95
CA LYS A 223 -2.62 -12.13 -17.63
C LYS A 223 -2.57 -13.62 -17.35
N ALA A 224 -1.55 -14.06 -16.62
CA ALA A 224 -1.38 -15.45 -16.21
C ALA A 224 -2.60 -15.96 -15.41
N ASP A 225 -2.94 -17.23 -15.58
CA ASP A 225 -4.03 -17.90 -14.88
C ASP A 225 -3.58 -18.33 -13.47
N VAL A 226 -3.40 -17.33 -12.60
CA VAL A 226 -2.93 -17.47 -11.22
C VAL A 226 -3.84 -16.69 -10.27
N PRO A 227 -3.87 -16.99 -8.96
CA PRO A 227 -4.76 -16.34 -8.00
C PRO A 227 -4.69 -14.81 -8.00
N LYS A 228 -3.49 -14.25 -8.23
CA LYS A 228 -3.25 -12.80 -8.35
C LYS A 228 -2.20 -12.54 -9.41
N ALA A 229 -2.63 -12.22 -10.62
CA ALA A 229 -1.72 -11.91 -11.70
C ALA A 229 -0.97 -10.57 -11.54
N LYS A 230 -1.45 -9.68 -10.67
CA LYS A 230 -0.77 -8.43 -10.32
C LYS A 230 -0.29 -8.49 -8.86
N LEU A 231 1.01 -8.30 -8.65
CA LEU A 231 1.65 -8.26 -7.33
C LEU A 231 2.54 -7.02 -7.22
N MET A 232 2.75 -6.57 -5.99
CA MET A 232 3.70 -5.50 -5.68
C MET A 232 4.59 -5.91 -4.51
N PHE A 233 5.89 -5.64 -4.62
CA PHE A 233 6.87 -5.93 -3.57
C PHE A 233 8.08 -4.98 -3.65
N PRO A 234 8.59 -4.51 -2.51
CA PRO A 234 8.04 -4.59 -1.14
C PRO A 234 6.86 -3.63 -0.91
N GLU A 235 6.80 -2.94 0.20
CA GLU A 235 5.75 -1.97 0.52
C GLU A 235 5.77 -0.77 -0.43
N THR A 236 4.60 -0.35 -0.92
CA THR A 236 4.46 0.67 -2.00
C THR A 236 3.95 2.03 -1.53
N SER A 237 3.76 2.23 -0.22
CA SER A 237 3.30 3.52 0.31
C SER A 237 4.28 4.64 -0.03
N GLY A 238 3.78 5.74 -0.58
CA GLY A 238 4.60 6.88 -0.99
C GLY A 238 5.32 6.70 -2.33
N LEU A 239 4.92 5.69 -3.11
CA LEU A 239 5.52 5.39 -4.42
C LEU A 239 4.48 5.49 -5.53
N VAL A 240 4.97 5.72 -6.77
CA VAL A 240 4.16 5.82 -7.98
C VAL A 240 4.94 5.26 -9.19
N ILE A 241 4.25 4.73 -10.18
CA ILE A 241 4.83 4.31 -11.46
C ILE A 241 4.73 5.49 -12.42
N ARG A 242 5.86 6.00 -12.91
CA ARG A 242 5.90 7.11 -13.88
C ARG A 242 5.96 6.55 -15.28
N LEU A 243 4.84 6.58 -15.99
CA LEU A 243 4.70 5.94 -17.29
C LEU A 243 5.28 6.80 -18.41
N THR A 244 4.97 8.11 -18.43
CA THR A 244 5.44 9.02 -19.47
C THR A 244 5.97 10.34 -18.89
N ASN A 245 6.70 11.07 -19.73
CA ASN A 245 7.32 12.35 -19.39
C ASN A 245 6.52 13.57 -19.87
N GLY A 246 5.40 13.37 -20.59
CA GLY A 246 4.59 14.45 -21.15
C GLY A 246 5.34 15.27 -22.22
N ALA A 247 4.84 16.46 -22.52
CA ALA A 247 5.36 17.33 -23.58
C ALA A 247 6.86 17.69 -23.45
N SER A 248 7.37 17.77 -22.22
CA SER A 248 8.78 18.12 -22.01
C SER A 248 9.75 17.01 -22.44
N GLY A 249 9.31 15.77 -22.53
CA GLY A 249 10.17 14.60 -22.73
C GLY A 249 11.12 14.28 -21.57
N LEU A 250 11.22 15.17 -20.58
CA LEU A 250 12.15 15.04 -19.45
C LEU A 250 11.57 14.22 -18.31
N PRO A 251 12.37 13.35 -17.67
CA PRO A 251 12.03 12.77 -16.38
C PRO A 251 11.58 13.83 -15.39
N ALA A 252 10.72 13.48 -14.44
CA ALA A 252 10.10 14.46 -13.55
C ALA A 252 11.13 15.25 -12.73
N GLU A 253 12.21 14.61 -12.27
CA GLU A 253 13.31 15.28 -11.53
C GLU A 253 14.03 16.30 -12.38
N GLU A 254 14.33 15.96 -13.62
CA GLU A 254 15.03 16.85 -14.56
C GLU A 254 14.14 18.02 -14.96
N ALA A 255 12.85 17.77 -15.21
CA ALA A 255 11.88 18.83 -15.48
C ALA A 255 11.76 19.79 -14.29
N ALA A 256 11.65 19.26 -13.07
CA ALA A 256 11.59 20.07 -11.85
C ALA A 256 12.86 20.89 -11.63
N ALA A 257 14.03 20.34 -11.89
CA ALA A 257 15.30 21.06 -11.78
C ALA A 257 15.41 22.24 -12.78
N GLN A 258 14.69 22.15 -13.91
CA GLN A 258 14.59 23.21 -14.92
C GLN A 258 13.38 24.13 -14.72
N GLY A 259 12.61 23.97 -13.63
CA GLY A 259 11.40 24.75 -13.37
C GLY A 259 10.22 24.41 -14.31
N ILE A 260 10.28 23.26 -15.00
CA ILE A 260 9.24 22.83 -15.94
C ILE A 260 8.20 22.00 -15.20
N ALA A 261 6.96 22.48 -15.15
CA ALA A 261 5.82 21.77 -14.59
C ALA A 261 4.71 21.65 -15.62
N GLY A 262 3.99 20.53 -15.59
CA GLY A 262 2.85 20.28 -16.46
C GLY A 262 1.78 19.45 -15.77
N PRO A 263 0.57 19.30 -16.36
CA PRO A 263 -0.48 18.46 -15.82
C PRO A 263 -0.04 16.99 -15.80
N CYS A 264 -0.57 16.24 -14.82
CA CYS A 264 -0.31 14.82 -14.67
C CYS A 264 -1.62 14.04 -14.57
N GLY A 265 -1.85 13.13 -15.51
CA GLY A 265 -2.88 12.11 -15.45
C GLY A 265 -2.50 11.05 -14.43
N LEU A 266 -3.34 10.83 -13.45
CA LEU A 266 -3.14 9.85 -12.38
C LEU A 266 -4.24 8.80 -12.42
N LEU A 267 -3.85 7.54 -12.54
CA LEU A 267 -4.74 6.40 -12.66
C LEU A 267 -4.37 5.28 -11.68
N GLU A 268 -5.26 4.32 -11.53
CA GLU A 268 -4.96 3.11 -10.76
C GLU A 268 -4.06 2.17 -11.56
N GLY A 269 -4.43 1.86 -12.82
CA GLY A 269 -3.82 0.85 -13.68
C GLY A 269 -2.68 1.38 -14.56
N ILE A 270 -1.74 0.48 -14.90
CA ILE A 270 -0.68 0.76 -15.86
C ILE A 270 -1.25 0.81 -17.27
N GLU A 271 -2.12 -0.13 -17.60
CA GLU A 271 -2.78 -0.25 -18.89
C GLU A 271 -3.58 1.02 -19.20
N ASP A 272 -4.35 1.50 -18.23
CA ASP A 272 -5.15 2.74 -18.34
C ASP A 272 -4.26 3.98 -18.53
N GLY A 273 -3.17 4.04 -17.77
CA GLY A 273 -2.20 5.14 -17.89
C GLY A 273 -1.50 5.17 -19.24
N LEU A 274 -1.17 4.02 -19.81
CA LEU A 274 -0.60 3.94 -21.16
C LEU A 274 -1.63 4.27 -22.24
N SER A 275 -2.89 3.84 -22.07
CA SER A 275 -3.99 4.20 -22.97
C SER A 275 -4.21 5.71 -22.98
N GLY A 276 -4.26 6.35 -21.81
CA GLY A 276 -4.35 7.80 -21.69
C GLY A 276 -3.15 8.52 -22.32
N ALA A 277 -1.94 7.99 -22.14
CA ALA A 277 -0.74 8.54 -22.73
C ALA A 277 -0.69 8.44 -24.26
N GLN A 278 -1.32 7.41 -24.82
CA GLN A 278 -1.47 7.27 -26.26
C GLN A 278 -2.48 8.26 -26.84
N ALA A 279 -3.54 8.56 -26.08
CA ALA A 279 -4.59 9.50 -26.49
C ALA A 279 -4.18 10.98 -26.29
N VAL A 280 -3.48 11.30 -25.19
CA VAL A 280 -3.09 12.67 -24.80
C VAL A 280 -1.61 12.70 -24.40
N PRO A 281 -0.68 12.59 -25.36
CA PRO A 281 0.75 12.46 -25.10
C PRO A 281 1.39 13.69 -24.47
N GLU A 282 0.73 14.84 -24.47
CA GLU A 282 1.25 16.11 -23.95
C GLU A 282 1.31 16.14 -22.42
N ILE A 283 0.48 15.38 -21.74
CA ILE A 283 0.50 15.32 -20.27
C ILE A 283 1.33 14.14 -19.77
N ARG A 284 1.81 14.24 -18.55
CA ARG A 284 2.46 13.11 -17.86
C ARG A 284 1.39 12.12 -17.43
N PHE A 285 1.71 10.83 -17.48
CA PHE A 285 0.84 9.79 -16.93
C PHE A 285 1.58 8.99 -15.87
N TRP A 286 0.97 8.93 -14.68
CA TRP A 286 1.44 8.15 -13.55
C TRP A 286 0.40 7.15 -13.11
N ALA A 287 0.82 5.93 -12.72
CA ALA A 287 -0.05 4.91 -12.19
C ALA A 287 0.25 4.62 -10.72
N ALA A 288 -0.79 4.55 -9.89
CA ALA A 288 -0.66 4.28 -8.47
C ALA A 288 -0.52 2.77 -8.14
N GLY A 289 -0.78 1.89 -9.12
CA GLY A 289 -0.74 0.43 -8.99
C GLY A 289 -1.94 -0.19 -8.28
N SER A 290 -2.68 0.61 -7.52
CA SER A 290 -3.92 0.20 -6.85
C SER A 290 -4.70 1.42 -6.34
N LEU A 291 -6.00 1.24 -6.08
CA LEU A 291 -6.82 2.30 -5.46
C LEU A 291 -6.25 2.77 -4.10
N SER A 292 -5.72 1.85 -3.28
CA SER A 292 -5.04 2.22 -2.03
C SER A 292 -3.72 2.97 -2.27
N GLY A 293 -3.07 2.75 -3.39
CA GLY A 293 -1.87 3.47 -3.82
C GLY A 293 -2.13 4.95 -4.06
N LEU A 294 -3.30 5.31 -4.59
CA LEU A 294 -3.70 6.71 -4.79
C LEU A 294 -3.64 7.53 -3.49
N LEU A 295 -3.92 6.90 -2.33
CA LEU A 295 -3.83 7.56 -1.02
C LEU A 295 -2.41 8.00 -0.64
N SER A 296 -1.39 7.50 -1.30
CA SER A 296 0.00 7.72 -0.90
C SER A 296 0.88 8.28 -2.02
N VAL A 297 0.30 8.63 -3.16
CA VAL A 297 1.04 9.25 -4.28
C VAL A 297 1.80 10.47 -3.77
N PRO A 298 3.11 10.57 -4.02
CA PRO A 298 3.90 11.71 -3.58
C PRO A 298 3.59 12.96 -4.41
N ASP A 299 3.63 14.13 -3.79
CA ASP A 299 3.67 15.39 -4.55
C ASP A 299 5.02 15.56 -5.27
N HIS A 300 5.00 16.31 -6.37
CA HIS A 300 6.21 16.54 -7.15
C HIS A 300 6.20 17.92 -7.84
N PRO A 301 7.32 18.68 -7.84
CA PRO A 301 7.37 20.02 -8.45
C PRO A 301 7.10 20.02 -9.97
N ALA A 302 7.43 18.95 -10.70
CA ALA A 302 7.12 18.84 -12.13
C ALA A 302 5.62 18.64 -12.44
N VAL A 303 4.75 18.54 -11.43
CA VAL A 303 3.30 18.43 -11.58
C VAL A 303 2.66 19.76 -11.22
N SER A 304 2.00 20.40 -12.18
CA SER A 304 1.28 21.67 -11.99
C SER A 304 -0.20 21.45 -11.62
N ALA A 305 -0.80 20.35 -12.07
CA ALA A 305 -2.17 19.98 -11.81
C ALA A 305 -2.33 18.46 -11.86
N TRP A 306 -3.28 17.92 -11.10
CA TRP A 306 -3.64 16.50 -11.10
C TRP A 306 -4.94 16.28 -11.88
N ILE A 307 -4.92 15.39 -12.86
CA ILE A 307 -6.11 14.91 -13.58
C ILE A 307 -6.29 13.45 -13.14
N VAL A 308 -7.24 13.21 -12.25
CA VAL A 308 -7.42 11.87 -11.65
C VAL A 308 -8.55 11.15 -12.37
N PHE A 309 -8.22 10.06 -13.03
CA PHE A 309 -9.19 9.22 -13.71
C PHE A 309 -9.78 8.21 -12.72
N LYS A 310 -11.09 8.18 -12.67
CA LYS A 310 -11.83 7.34 -11.74
C LYS A 310 -12.41 6.14 -12.47
N ASP A 311 -12.03 4.93 -12.01
CA ASP A 311 -12.65 3.70 -12.47
C ASP A 311 -14.13 3.62 -12.02
N ASN A 312 -14.96 3.01 -12.84
CA ASN A 312 -16.35 2.73 -12.50
C ASN A 312 -16.46 1.54 -11.53
N ASP A 313 -16.24 1.79 -10.25
CA ASP A 313 -16.40 0.80 -9.16
C ASP A 313 -17.82 0.85 -8.58
N TRP A 314 -18.81 0.51 -9.42
CA TRP A 314 -20.23 0.60 -9.07
C TRP A 314 -20.56 -0.12 -7.75
N GLY A 315 -21.22 0.59 -6.82
CA GLY A 315 -21.79 0.03 -5.58
C GLY A 315 -20.78 -0.32 -4.49
N LYS A 316 -19.49 -0.11 -4.68
CA LYS A 316 -18.46 -0.40 -3.66
C LYS A 316 -18.19 0.81 -2.77
N ARG A 317 -18.98 0.95 -1.68
CA ARG A 317 -18.85 2.07 -0.73
C ARG A 317 -17.42 2.29 -0.22
N GLN A 318 -16.67 1.23 0.07
CA GLN A 318 -15.28 1.34 0.54
C GLN A 318 -14.35 1.91 -0.53
N ALA A 319 -14.51 1.50 -1.79
CA ALA A 319 -13.73 2.04 -2.91
C ALA A 319 -14.01 3.54 -3.07
N GLN A 320 -15.27 3.95 -3.02
CA GLN A 320 -15.65 5.37 -3.08
C GLN A 320 -15.06 6.18 -1.92
N GLN A 321 -15.06 5.66 -0.70
CA GLN A 321 -14.45 6.34 0.46
C GLN A 321 -12.94 6.49 0.30
N LEU A 322 -12.24 5.44 -0.18
CA LEU A 322 -10.81 5.49 -0.45
C LEU A 322 -10.49 6.52 -1.52
N PHE A 323 -11.24 6.52 -2.62
CA PHE A 323 -11.08 7.49 -3.69
C PHE A 323 -11.27 8.93 -3.18
N ASN A 324 -12.36 9.22 -2.47
CA ASN A 324 -12.63 10.56 -1.93
C ASN A 324 -11.50 11.04 -1.00
N ARG A 325 -10.94 10.13 -0.17
CA ARG A 325 -9.78 10.45 0.69
C ARG A 325 -8.52 10.73 -0.12
N ALA A 326 -8.30 10.02 -1.23
CA ALA A 326 -7.18 10.28 -2.14
C ALA A 326 -7.30 11.67 -2.77
N ILE A 327 -8.49 12.03 -3.28
CA ILE A 327 -8.76 13.36 -3.84
C ILE A 327 -8.55 14.47 -2.80
N ALA A 328 -9.08 14.30 -1.59
CA ALA A 328 -8.87 15.27 -0.51
C ALA A 328 -7.38 15.47 -0.20
N ARG A 329 -6.59 14.39 -0.20
CA ARG A 329 -5.14 14.47 0.01
C ARG A 329 -4.42 15.18 -1.14
N LEU A 330 -4.76 14.90 -2.40
CA LEU A 330 -4.16 15.56 -3.57
C LEU A 330 -4.46 17.07 -3.57
N LYS A 331 -5.69 17.47 -3.23
CA LYS A 331 -6.06 18.89 -3.03
C LYS A 331 -5.21 19.56 -1.93
N GLY A 332 -4.84 18.81 -0.90
CA GLY A 332 -3.97 19.28 0.18
C GLY A 332 -2.55 19.66 -0.26
N PHE A 333 -2.13 19.31 -1.48
CA PHE A 333 -0.86 19.78 -2.06
C PHE A 333 -0.93 21.22 -2.62
N GLY A 334 -2.09 21.87 -2.58
CA GLY A 334 -2.27 23.24 -3.08
C GLY A 334 -2.27 23.34 -4.61
N LYS A 335 -2.46 22.24 -5.34
CA LYS A 335 -2.53 22.19 -6.80
C LYS A 335 -3.95 21.93 -7.27
N PRO A 336 -4.34 22.40 -8.48
CA PRO A 336 -5.61 22.02 -9.09
C PRO A 336 -5.76 20.50 -9.18
N VAL A 337 -6.95 19.99 -8.86
CA VAL A 337 -7.30 18.57 -8.96
C VAL A 337 -8.62 18.44 -9.71
N GLU A 338 -8.58 17.87 -10.89
CA GLU A 338 -9.73 17.51 -11.70
C GLU A 338 -9.99 16.02 -11.60
N VAL A 339 -11.26 15.63 -11.57
CA VAL A 339 -11.66 14.21 -11.56
C VAL A 339 -12.41 13.92 -12.86
N VAL A 340 -11.84 13.03 -13.65
CA VAL A 340 -12.44 12.52 -14.88
C VAL A 340 -13.09 11.17 -14.58
N SER A 341 -14.40 11.08 -14.74
CA SER A 341 -15.14 9.82 -14.60
C SER A 341 -15.51 9.32 -15.99
N MET A 342 -15.29 8.03 -16.24
CA MET A 342 -15.71 7.42 -17.49
C MET A 342 -17.26 7.32 -17.54
N PRO A 343 -17.89 7.65 -18.67
CA PRO A 343 -19.30 7.35 -18.88
C PRO A 343 -19.59 5.86 -18.63
N ALA A 344 -20.77 5.57 -18.08
CA ALA A 344 -21.10 4.19 -17.67
C ALA A 344 -21.18 3.20 -18.84
N ASP A 345 -21.51 3.70 -20.02
CA ASP A 345 -21.62 2.96 -21.29
C ASP A 345 -20.27 2.73 -21.98
N TRP A 346 -19.20 3.39 -21.53
CA TRP A 346 -17.83 3.25 -22.10
C TRP A 346 -16.99 2.19 -21.42
N GLY A 347 -17.51 1.50 -20.43
CA GLY A 347 -16.83 0.43 -19.72
C GLY A 347 -16.41 0.80 -18.30
N LYS A 348 -15.49 0.00 -17.75
CA LYS A 348 -15.06 0.15 -16.37
C LYS A 348 -13.99 1.22 -16.19
N ASP A 349 -13.05 1.30 -17.11
CA ASP A 349 -11.81 2.09 -16.98
C ASP A 349 -11.45 2.78 -18.31
N VAL A 350 -10.39 3.57 -18.31
CA VAL A 350 -9.90 4.33 -19.48
C VAL A 350 -9.54 3.39 -20.64
N ASN A 351 -8.93 2.25 -20.36
CA ASN A 351 -8.57 1.29 -21.39
C ASN A 351 -9.82 0.69 -22.06
N ASP A 352 -10.87 0.39 -21.30
CA ASP A 352 -12.12 -0.10 -21.85
C ASP A 352 -12.79 0.97 -22.72
N ALA A 353 -12.79 2.23 -22.31
CA ALA A 353 -13.34 3.35 -23.09
C ALA A 353 -12.63 3.47 -24.47
N ILE A 354 -11.30 3.48 -24.49
CA ILE A 354 -10.52 3.57 -25.74
C ILE A 354 -10.75 2.34 -26.64
N ARG A 355 -10.92 1.15 -26.07
CA ARG A 355 -11.27 -0.06 -26.84
C ARG A 355 -12.68 0.00 -27.43
N SER A 356 -13.57 0.77 -26.84
CA SER A 356 -14.94 1.00 -27.34
C SER A 356 -15.03 2.06 -28.45
N GLY A 357 -13.89 2.69 -28.80
CA GLY A 357 -13.83 3.64 -29.92
C GLY A 357 -13.88 5.11 -29.51
N TRP A 358 -13.54 5.42 -28.24
CA TRP A 358 -13.35 6.81 -27.76
C TRP A 358 -12.07 7.42 -28.29
#